data_3107130953e82f1f69fa99c448b6da77
#
_entry.id   3107130953e82f1f69fa99c448b6da77
#
_cell.length_a   1.000
_cell.length_b   1.000
_cell.length_c   1.000
_cell.angle_alpha   90.00
_cell.angle_beta   90.00
_cell.angle_gamma   90.00
#
_symmetry.space_group_name_H-M   'P 1'
#
loop_
_entity.id
_entity.type
_entity.pdbx_description
1 polymer ?
#
loop_
_entity_poly.entity_id
_entity_poly.type
_entity_poly.pdbx_seq_one_letter_code
_entity_poly.pdbx_strand_id
1 'polypeptide(L)'
;PQLVDYFDEACDLEPERYGEPPTEEHFKVYERQISDGQMIGLNDAQKEAFSRLVSRGPLGLLQGPPGTGKTEFIAAFCHYLVSQEGVRNILLVSQSHEAVNTAAERIRAHCRRLDTDLDVVRFSTREHVVSDELRDVYSRSIVTQQQQSFRAELKHRLSLMAPSLGVSSAFIESLLDVQCRVFGLVRSIERLDKDLDKV
;
A
#
# COMPACT_ATOMS: atom_id res chain seq x y z
N PRO A 1 20.57 18.03 -0.32
CA PRO A 1 20.44 18.07 -1.80
C PRO A 1 19.04 17.60 -2.19
N GLN A 2 18.49 18.20 -3.25
CA GLN A 2 17.23 17.73 -3.80
C GLN A 2 17.50 16.48 -4.66
N LEU A 3 16.50 15.59 -4.78
CA LEU A 3 16.66 14.35 -5.56
C LEU A 3 17.11 14.63 -7.01
N VAL A 4 16.68 15.76 -7.57
CA VAL A 4 17.07 16.24 -8.90
C VAL A 4 18.60 16.42 -9.04
N ASP A 5 19.29 16.81 -7.98
CA ASP A 5 20.73 17.08 -8.00
C ASP A 5 21.55 15.81 -8.30
N TYR A 6 20.98 14.61 -7.99
CA TYR A 6 21.61 13.32 -8.31
C TYR A 6 21.51 12.90 -9.78
N PHE A 7 20.70 13.61 -10.57
CA PHE A 7 20.56 13.37 -12.00
C PHE A 7 21.29 14.42 -12.86
N ASP A 8 21.97 15.37 -12.23
CA ASP A 8 22.81 16.33 -12.92
C ASP A 8 24.14 15.65 -13.29
N GLU A 9 24.54 15.73 -14.58
CA GLU A 9 25.81 15.17 -15.06
C GLU A 9 27.05 15.80 -14.40
N ALA A 10 26.90 17.00 -13.84
CA ALA A 10 27.93 17.71 -13.07
C ALA A 10 27.93 17.39 -11.57
N CYS A 11 27.08 16.46 -11.12
CA CYS A 11 26.88 16.18 -9.71
C CYS A 11 27.95 15.23 -9.16
N ASP A 12 28.81 15.73 -8.31
CA ASP A 12 29.81 14.97 -7.54
C ASP A 12 29.28 14.53 -6.15
N LEU A 13 27.97 14.42 -5.99
CA LEU A 13 27.38 14.05 -4.70
C LEU A 13 27.64 12.57 -4.38
N GLU A 14 28.34 12.36 -3.26
CA GLU A 14 28.47 11.01 -2.72
C GLU A 14 27.16 10.55 -2.04
N PRO A 15 26.84 9.25 -2.10
CA PRO A 15 25.68 8.70 -1.38
C PRO A 15 25.80 8.95 0.12
N GLU A 16 24.76 9.51 0.71
CA GLU A 16 24.69 9.70 2.16
C GLU A 16 24.58 8.35 2.88
N ARG A 17 25.21 8.23 4.04
CA ARG A 17 25.03 7.09 4.92
C ARG A 17 23.86 7.36 5.86
N TYR A 18 22.86 6.47 5.85
CA TYR A 18 21.65 6.61 6.66
C TYR A 18 21.63 5.78 7.93
N GLY A 19 22.42 4.72 8.02
CA GLY A 19 22.41 3.84 9.17
C GLY A 19 23.43 2.71 9.10
N GLU A 20 23.40 1.84 10.09
CA GLU A 20 24.19 0.63 10.09
C GLU A 20 23.55 -0.45 9.20
N PRO A 21 24.37 -1.25 8.50
CA PRO A 21 23.84 -2.33 7.69
C PRO A 21 23.17 -3.40 8.57
N PRO A 22 22.12 -4.09 8.04
CA PRO A 22 21.49 -5.22 8.72
C PRO A 22 22.48 -6.31 9.09
N THR A 23 22.28 -6.93 10.24
CA THR A 23 23.07 -8.08 10.70
C THR A 23 22.52 -9.41 10.17
N GLU A 24 23.28 -10.49 10.28
CA GLU A 24 22.83 -11.85 9.90
C GLU A 24 21.55 -12.28 10.64
N GLU A 25 21.33 -11.82 11.86
CA GLU A 25 20.12 -12.11 12.63
C GLU A 25 18.87 -11.52 11.97
N HIS A 26 18.98 -10.32 11.41
CA HIS A 26 17.89 -9.70 10.67
C HIS A 26 17.52 -10.48 9.40
N PHE A 27 18.46 -11.18 8.78
CA PHE A 27 18.18 -11.98 7.60
C PHE A 27 17.56 -13.35 7.91
N LYS A 28 17.82 -13.92 9.07
CA LYS A 28 17.26 -15.22 9.49
C LYS A 28 15.74 -15.23 9.51
N VAL A 29 15.08 -14.10 9.81
CA VAL A 29 13.61 -14.02 9.83
C VAL A 29 13.00 -14.22 8.44
N TYR A 30 13.78 -14.03 7.36
CA TYR A 30 13.34 -14.26 6.00
C TYR A 30 13.59 -15.69 5.50
N GLU A 31 14.27 -16.51 6.27
CA GLU A 31 14.44 -17.92 5.98
C GLU A 31 13.12 -18.67 6.16
N ARG A 32 12.84 -19.57 5.24
CA ARG A 32 11.68 -20.46 5.30
C ARG A 32 12.04 -21.84 4.85
N GLN A 33 11.43 -22.84 5.48
CA GLN A 33 11.56 -24.22 5.05
C GLN A 33 10.60 -24.52 3.91
N ILE A 34 11.10 -25.13 2.85
CA ILE A 34 10.29 -25.66 1.76
C ILE A 34 9.95 -27.13 1.98
N SER A 35 9.07 -27.67 1.12
CA SER A 35 8.47 -29.00 1.27
C SER A 35 9.46 -30.17 1.36
N ASP A 36 10.67 -30.00 0.86
CA ASP A 36 11.77 -30.99 0.92
C ASP A 36 12.69 -30.84 2.14
N GLY A 37 12.36 -29.94 3.05
CA GLY A 37 13.13 -29.67 4.26
C GLY A 37 14.28 -28.68 4.07
N GLN A 38 14.54 -28.20 2.86
CA GLN A 38 15.57 -27.23 2.59
C GLN A 38 15.17 -25.83 3.08
N MET A 39 16.11 -25.10 3.69
CA MET A 39 15.90 -23.68 4.06
C MET A 39 16.21 -22.78 2.86
N ILE A 40 15.29 -21.91 2.54
CA ILE A 40 15.46 -20.87 1.53
C ILE A 40 15.36 -19.51 2.19
N GLY A 41 16.33 -18.64 1.93
CA GLY A 41 16.40 -17.25 2.37
C GLY A 41 17.04 -16.38 1.31
N LEU A 42 17.45 -15.18 1.71
CA LEU A 42 18.23 -14.30 0.86
C LEU A 42 19.64 -14.88 0.68
N ASN A 43 20.12 -14.96 -0.55
CA ASN A 43 21.51 -15.36 -0.82
C ASN A 43 22.49 -14.22 -0.50
N ASP A 44 23.81 -14.53 -0.48
CA ASP A 44 24.84 -13.56 -0.07
C ASP A 44 24.83 -12.29 -0.93
N ALA A 45 24.66 -12.40 -2.23
CA ALA A 45 24.58 -11.24 -3.13
C ALA A 45 23.33 -10.39 -2.84
N GLN A 46 22.21 -11.02 -2.48
CA GLN A 46 21.00 -10.32 -2.06
C GLN A 46 21.19 -9.64 -0.70
N LYS A 47 21.82 -10.29 0.28
CA LYS A 47 22.14 -9.71 1.58
C LYS A 47 23.07 -8.51 1.45
N GLU A 48 24.07 -8.59 0.60
CA GLU A 48 24.97 -7.47 0.30
C GLU A 48 24.22 -6.29 -0.33
N ALA A 49 23.41 -6.56 -1.37
CA ALA A 49 22.58 -5.54 -2.02
C ALA A 49 21.60 -4.89 -1.03
N PHE A 50 20.97 -5.70 -0.18
CA PHE A 50 20.08 -5.24 0.87
C PHE A 50 20.76 -4.28 1.84
N SER A 51 21.93 -4.68 2.35
CA SER A 51 22.73 -3.87 3.27
C SER A 51 23.15 -2.54 2.64
N ARG A 52 23.52 -2.54 1.36
CA ARG A 52 23.86 -1.31 0.63
C ARG A 52 22.65 -0.40 0.46
N LEU A 53 21.47 -0.95 0.12
CA LEU A 53 20.27 -0.16 -0.08
C LEU A 53 19.72 0.45 1.23
N VAL A 54 19.87 -0.24 2.36
CA VAL A 54 19.48 0.28 3.68
C VAL A 54 20.44 1.38 4.15
N SER A 55 21.74 1.13 4.00
CA SER A 55 22.76 2.01 4.59
C SER A 55 23.13 3.21 3.76
N ARG A 56 22.72 3.29 2.52
CA ARG A 56 23.10 4.38 1.60
C ARG A 56 21.91 4.88 0.81
N GLY A 57 21.84 6.18 0.60
CA GLY A 57 20.76 6.79 -0.19
C GLY A 57 21.15 8.19 -0.66
N PRO A 58 20.19 8.95 -1.18
CA PRO A 58 18.74 8.68 -1.25
C PRO A 58 18.31 7.80 -2.41
N LEU A 59 19.21 7.44 -3.34
CA LEU A 59 18.92 6.66 -4.53
C LEU A 59 19.67 5.33 -4.51
N GLY A 60 18.94 4.23 -4.68
CA GLY A 60 19.50 2.89 -4.82
C GLY A 60 19.00 2.21 -6.10
N LEU A 61 19.89 1.55 -6.83
CA LEU A 61 19.57 0.79 -8.04
C LEU A 61 19.81 -0.70 -7.79
N LEU A 62 18.80 -1.52 -8.05
CA LEU A 62 18.87 -2.97 -7.96
C LEU A 62 18.58 -3.58 -9.32
N GLN A 63 19.56 -4.28 -9.88
CA GLN A 63 19.42 -5.03 -11.12
C GLN A 63 19.55 -6.53 -10.87
N GLY A 64 18.75 -7.32 -11.55
CA GLY A 64 18.85 -8.78 -11.50
C GLY A 64 18.12 -9.43 -12.68
N PRO A 65 18.62 -10.55 -13.21
CA PRO A 65 17.96 -11.32 -14.26
C PRO A 65 16.56 -11.81 -13.85
N PRO A 66 15.72 -12.25 -14.78
CA PRO A 66 14.49 -12.98 -14.46
C PRO A 66 14.77 -14.20 -13.56
N GLY A 67 13.88 -14.49 -12.63
CA GLY A 67 14.00 -15.67 -11.76
C GLY A 67 14.96 -15.54 -10.56
N THR A 68 15.64 -14.41 -10.37
CA THR A 68 16.60 -14.21 -9.27
C THR A 68 15.95 -13.83 -7.93
N GLY A 69 14.62 -13.94 -7.80
CA GLY A 69 13.92 -13.65 -6.55
C GLY A 69 13.74 -12.17 -6.22
N LYS A 70 13.80 -11.25 -7.22
CA LYS A 70 13.61 -9.81 -6.97
C LYS A 70 12.35 -9.46 -6.20
N THR A 71 11.24 -10.11 -6.48
CA THR A 71 9.97 -9.84 -5.78
C THR A 71 10.04 -10.26 -4.32
N GLU A 72 10.68 -11.38 -4.02
CA GLU A 72 10.93 -11.84 -2.65
C GLU A 72 11.87 -10.87 -1.91
N PHE A 73 12.92 -10.42 -2.59
CA PHE A 73 13.82 -9.39 -2.08
C PHE A 73 13.07 -8.09 -1.74
N ILE A 74 12.22 -7.59 -2.65
CA ILE A 74 11.42 -6.36 -2.43
C ILE A 74 10.50 -6.55 -1.22
N ALA A 75 9.88 -7.72 -1.08
CA ALA A 75 8.99 -8.00 0.04
C ALA A 75 9.74 -8.01 1.38
N ALA A 76 10.89 -8.69 1.45
CA ALA A 76 11.74 -8.68 2.64
C ALA A 76 12.25 -7.26 2.96
N PHE A 77 12.66 -6.51 1.94
CA PHE A 77 13.16 -5.15 2.08
C PHE A 77 12.09 -4.19 2.63
N CYS A 78 10.88 -4.21 2.06
CA CYS A 78 9.76 -3.42 2.55
C CYS A 78 9.39 -3.78 4.00
N HIS A 79 9.35 -5.07 4.32
CA HIS A 79 9.10 -5.52 5.70
C HIS A 79 10.17 -4.97 6.66
N TYR A 80 11.45 -5.09 6.31
CA TYR A 80 12.55 -4.58 7.13
C TYR A 80 12.44 -3.07 7.37
N LEU A 81 12.18 -2.30 6.31
CA LEU A 81 12.04 -0.85 6.42
C LEU A 81 10.92 -0.44 7.39
N VAL A 82 9.79 -1.16 7.37
CA VAL A 82 8.67 -0.89 8.29
C VAL A 82 8.98 -1.33 9.71
N SER A 83 9.52 -2.55 9.88
CA SER A 83 9.68 -3.18 11.19
C SER A 83 10.91 -2.74 11.96
N GLN A 84 12.02 -2.42 11.27
CA GLN A 84 13.30 -2.09 11.90
C GLN A 84 13.65 -0.59 11.75
N GLU A 85 13.42 -0.03 10.56
CA GLU A 85 13.77 1.36 10.28
C GLU A 85 12.65 2.36 10.60
N GLY A 86 11.46 1.86 10.98
CA GLY A 86 10.31 2.69 11.33
C GLY A 86 9.76 3.53 10.17
N VAL A 87 9.99 3.09 8.94
CA VAL A 87 9.45 3.75 7.74
C VAL A 87 7.93 3.64 7.74
N ARG A 88 7.24 4.77 7.73
CA ARG A 88 5.78 4.84 7.84
C ARG A 88 5.04 4.65 6.52
N ASN A 89 5.65 5.09 5.42
CA ASN A 89 5.00 5.07 4.12
C ASN A 89 5.96 4.55 3.05
N ILE A 90 5.51 3.57 2.28
CA ILE A 90 6.23 3.03 1.13
C ILE A 90 5.33 3.17 -0.10
N LEU A 91 5.84 3.79 -1.17
CA LEU A 91 5.15 3.87 -2.45
C LEU A 91 5.77 2.88 -3.44
N LEU A 92 4.96 1.94 -3.90
CA LEU A 92 5.34 0.95 -4.91
C LEU A 92 4.73 1.32 -6.26
N VAL A 93 5.57 1.53 -7.27
CA VAL A 93 5.15 1.95 -8.60
C VAL A 93 5.75 1.05 -9.67
N SER A 94 4.97 0.70 -10.68
CA SER A 94 5.45 -0.02 -11.88
C SER A 94 4.58 0.34 -13.10
N GLN A 95 5.12 0.16 -14.28
CA GLN A 95 4.37 0.23 -15.53
C GLN A 95 3.40 -0.94 -15.69
N SER A 96 3.70 -2.10 -15.09
CA SER A 96 2.86 -3.29 -15.13
C SER A 96 2.00 -3.39 -13.87
N HIS A 97 0.69 -3.49 -14.06
CA HIS A 97 -0.27 -3.74 -12.97
C HIS A 97 0.01 -5.07 -12.26
N GLU A 98 0.37 -6.10 -13.02
CA GLU A 98 0.70 -7.43 -12.51
C GLU A 98 1.94 -7.40 -11.61
N ALA A 99 2.98 -6.67 -12.00
CA ALA A 99 4.19 -6.53 -11.17
C ALA A 99 3.90 -5.85 -9.83
N VAL A 100 3.04 -4.82 -9.81
CA VAL A 100 2.61 -4.17 -8.55
C VAL A 100 1.76 -5.13 -7.71
N ASN A 101 0.82 -5.86 -8.33
CA ASN A 101 -0.01 -6.82 -7.60
C ASN A 101 0.87 -7.89 -6.94
N THR A 102 1.71 -8.57 -7.73
CA THR A 102 2.60 -9.62 -7.22
C THR A 102 3.52 -9.13 -6.10
N ALA A 103 4.07 -7.93 -6.23
CA ALA A 103 4.92 -7.36 -5.18
C ALA A 103 4.11 -7.04 -3.91
N ALA A 104 2.94 -6.42 -4.04
CA ALA A 104 2.08 -6.10 -2.91
C ALA A 104 1.58 -7.36 -2.17
N GLU A 105 1.20 -8.40 -2.91
CA GLU A 105 0.80 -9.71 -2.35
C GLU A 105 1.94 -10.35 -1.56
N ARG A 106 3.17 -10.31 -2.10
CA ARG A 106 4.35 -10.83 -1.40
C ARG A 106 4.69 -10.04 -0.15
N ILE A 107 4.61 -8.72 -0.19
CA ILE A 107 4.81 -7.87 0.98
C ILE A 107 3.79 -8.21 2.06
N ARG A 108 2.50 -8.30 1.72
CA ARG A 108 1.44 -8.70 2.66
C ARG A 108 1.68 -10.09 3.25
N ALA A 109 2.11 -11.05 2.42
CA ALA A 109 2.42 -12.40 2.88
C ALA A 109 3.59 -12.43 3.87
N HIS A 110 4.65 -11.64 3.63
CA HIS A 110 5.76 -11.49 4.58
C HIS A 110 5.32 -10.84 5.89
N CYS A 111 4.59 -9.74 5.83
CA CYS A 111 4.11 -9.04 7.02
C CYS A 111 3.18 -9.93 7.86
N ARG A 112 2.24 -10.65 7.24
CA ARG A 112 1.37 -11.60 7.94
C ARG A 112 2.15 -12.74 8.60
N ARG A 113 3.15 -13.30 7.90
CA ARG A 113 3.99 -14.38 8.44
C ARG A 113 4.82 -13.95 9.64
N LEU A 114 5.25 -12.69 9.65
CA LEU A 114 6.13 -12.10 10.67
C LEU A 114 5.38 -11.26 11.70
N ASP A 115 4.04 -11.34 11.72
CA ASP A 115 3.14 -10.64 12.64
C ASP A 115 3.40 -9.11 12.68
N THR A 116 3.65 -8.55 11.50
CA THR A 116 3.86 -7.12 11.32
C THR A 116 2.59 -6.50 10.75
N ASP A 117 2.03 -5.53 11.47
CA ASP A 117 0.86 -4.78 11.01
C ASP A 117 1.25 -3.83 9.86
N LEU A 118 0.56 -3.94 8.74
CA LEU A 118 0.81 -3.15 7.56
C LEU A 118 -0.49 -2.82 6.82
N ASP A 119 -0.83 -1.54 6.81
CA ASP A 119 -1.90 -1.02 5.99
C ASP A 119 -1.46 -0.90 4.53
N VAL A 120 -2.10 -1.67 3.66
CA VAL A 120 -1.84 -1.64 2.23
C VAL A 120 -3.02 -1.03 1.49
N VAL A 121 -2.76 -0.10 0.58
CA VAL A 121 -3.77 0.47 -0.31
C VAL A 121 -3.33 0.29 -1.76
N ARG A 122 -4.13 -0.42 -2.55
CA ARG A 122 -3.90 -0.62 -3.98
C ARG A 122 -4.65 0.43 -4.79
N PHE A 123 -3.91 1.36 -5.40
CA PHE A 123 -4.48 2.35 -6.31
C PHE A 123 -4.51 1.82 -7.75
N SER A 124 -5.66 1.93 -8.41
CA SER A 124 -5.82 1.67 -9.84
C SER A 124 -7.04 2.42 -10.37
N THR A 125 -6.97 2.88 -11.60
CA THR A 125 -8.13 3.42 -12.32
C THR A 125 -9.04 2.32 -12.86
N ARG A 126 -8.51 1.10 -13.02
CA ARG A 126 -9.19 -0.06 -13.60
C ARG A 126 -9.30 -1.18 -12.57
N GLU A 127 -10.52 -1.56 -12.20
CA GLU A 127 -10.77 -2.59 -11.19
C GLU A 127 -10.33 -3.99 -11.65
N HIS A 128 -10.55 -4.33 -12.92
CA HIS A 128 -10.25 -5.66 -13.47
C HIS A 128 -8.76 -6.03 -13.49
N VAL A 129 -7.85 -5.05 -13.28
CA VAL A 129 -6.41 -5.31 -13.20
C VAL A 129 -5.92 -5.52 -11.76
N VAL A 130 -6.80 -5.38 -10.77
CA VAL A 130 -6.49 -5.66 -9.37
C VAL A 130 -6.75 -7.14 -9.12
N SER A 131 -5.75 -7.84 -8.57
CA SER A 131 -5.91 -9.27 -8.24
C SER A 131 -6.95 -9.48 -7.15
N ASP A 132 -7.54 -10.67 -7.11
CA ASP A 132 -8.55 -11.04 -6.10
C ASP A 132 -8.02 -10.90 -4.67
N GLU A 133 -6.74 -11.22 -4.46
CA GLU A 133 -6.05 -11.14 -3.17
C GLU A 133 -5.82 -9.70 -2.67
N LEU A 134 -5.97 -8.69 -3.56
CA LEU A 134 -5.84 -7.28 -3.23
C LEU A 134 -7.17 -6.51 -3.31
N ARG A 135 -8.30 -7.18 -3.54
CA ARG A 135 -9.61 -6.52 -3.65
C ARG A 135 -10.05 -5.85 -2.35
N ASP A 136 -9.70 -6.43 -1.21
CA ASP A 136 -9.99 -5.87 0.11
C ASP A 136 -9.26 -4.54 0.34
N VAL A 137 -8.06 -4.39 -0.20
CA VAL A 137 -7.22 -3.20 -0.09
C VAL A 137 -7.26 -2.30 -1.33
N TYR A 138 -8.13 -2.60 -2.28
CA TYR A 138 -8.36 -1.72 -3.43
C TYR A 138 -9.02 -0.41 -2.98
N SER A 139 -8.46 0.72 -3.37
CA SER A 139 -8.86 2.04 -2.88
C SER A 139 -10.36 2.33 -3.03
N ARG A 140 -10.98 1.91 -4.16
CA ARG A 140 -12.43 2.08 -4.35
C ARG A 140 -13.25 1.17 -3.44
N SER A 141 -12.80 -0.07 -3.21
CA SER A 141 -13.46 -1.00 -2.29
C SER A 141 -13.45 -0.45 -0.87
N ILE A 142 -12.29 0.05 -0.41
CA ILE A 142 -12.15 0.68 0.91
C ILE A 142 -13.10 1.88 1.04
N VAL A 143 -13.13 2.77 0.05
CA VAL A 143 -14.04 3.93 0.07
C VAL A 143 -15.51 3.49 0.11
N THR A 144 -15.88 2.49 -0.68
CA THR A 144 -17.26 1.97 -0.70
C THR A 144 -17.63 1.36 0.65
N GLN A 145 -16.76 0.57 1.23
CA GLN A 145 -16.97 -0.04 2.54
C GLN A 145 -17.09 1.01 3.65
N GLN A 146 -16.21 2.01 3.66
CA GLN A 146 -16.29 3.11 4.63
C GLN A 146 -17.60 3.90 4.49
N GLN A 147 -18.05 4.17 3.27
CA GLN A 147 -19.32 4.83 3.02
C GLN A 147 -20.51 4.01 3.53
N GLN A 148 -20.49 2.70 3.31
CA GLN A 148 -21.54 1.80 3.82
C GLN A 148 -21.54 1.74 5.35
N SER A 149 -20.38 1.62 5.97
CA SER A 149 -20.23 1.60 7.43
C SER A 149 -20.70 2.92 8.04
N PHE A 150 -20.30 4.05 7.50
CA PHE A 150 -20.73 5.37 7.95
C PHE A 150 -22.25 5.56 7.81
N ARG A 151 -22.83 5.09 6.68
CA ARG A 151 -24.29 5.13 6.46
C ARG A 151 -25.03 4.28 7.50
N ALA A 152 -24.53 3.09 7.80
CA ALA A 152 -25.13 2.21 8.81
C ALA A 152 -25.09 2.83 10.21
N GLU A 153 -23.95 3.43 10.58
CA GLU A 153 -23.79 4.12 11.86
C GLU A 153 -24.72 5.34 11.97
N LEU A 154 -24.80 6.13 10.91
CA LEU A 154 -25.67 7.30 10.85
C LEU A 154 -27.16 6.89 11.00
N LYS A 155 -27.56 5.82 10.27
CA LYS A 155 -28.91 5.24 10.40
C LYS A 155 -29.20 4.80 11.83
N HIS A 156 -28.26 4.10 12.46
CA HIS A 156 -28.39 3.66 13.85
C HIS A 156 -28.57 4.83 14.82
N ARG A 157 -27.72 5.84 14.72
CA ARG A 157 -27.80 7.05 15.59
C ARG A 157 -29.13 7.79 15.40
N LEU A 158 -29.57 8.00 14.16
CA LEU A 158 -30.83 8.65 13.87
C LEU A 158 -32.04 7.84 14.38
N SER A 159 -31.99 6.52 14.27
CA SER A 159 -33.04 5.63 14.78
C SER A 159 -33.19 5.72 16.32
N LEU A 160 -32.07 5.93 17.03
CA LEU A 160 -32.11 6.14 18.49
C LEU A 160 -32.72 7.50 18.86
N MET A 161 -32.54 8.52 18.05
CA MET A 161 -33.06 9.87 18.30
C MET A 161 -34.52 10.05 17.82
N ALA A 162 -34.97 9.24 16.86
CA ALA A 162 -36.28 9.36 16.24
C ALA A 162 -37.44 9.39 17.20
N PRO A 163 -37.53 8.53 18.23
CA PRO A 163 -38.64 8.54 19.19
C PRO A 163 -38.76 9.85 19.95
N SER A 164 -37.64 10.47 20.34
CA SER A 164 -37.62 11.73 21.05
C SER A 164 -38.09 12.93 20.20
N LEU A 165 -37.98 12.80 18.89
CA LEU A 165 -38.39 13.81 17.90
C LEU A 165 -39.78 13.55 17.31
N GLY A 166 -40.44 12.46 17.69
CA GLY A 166 -41.73 12.05 17.12
C GLY A 166 -41.67 11.66 15.65
N VAL A 167 -40.51 11.23 15.14
CA VAL A 167 -40.27 10.93 13.75
C VAL A 167 -40.30 9.41 13.54
N SER A 168 -40.96 8.93 12.47
CA SER A 168 -40.99 7.51 12.15
C SER A 168 -39.67 7.00 11.54
N SER A 169 -39.34 5.73 11.78
CA SER A 169 -38.16 5.09 11.18
C SER A 169 -38.21 5.10 9.65
N ALA A 170 -39.40 4.97 9.05
CA ALA A 170 -39.57 5.04 7.60
C ALA A 170 -39.19 6.41 7.03
N PHE A 171 -39.51 7.49 7.76
CA PHE A 171 -39.09 8.85 7.36
C PHE A 171 -37.59 9.01 7.40
N ILE A 172 -36.91 8.48 8.43
CA ILE A 172 -35.46 8.52 8.54
C ILE A 172 -34.79 7.78 7.36
N GLU A 173 -35.31 6.60 7.00
CA GLU A 173 -34.80 5.86 5.85
C GLU A 173 -34.93 6.64 4.55
N SER A 174 -36.09 7.27 4.33
CA SER A 174 -36.32 8.10 3.16
C SER A 174 -35.40 9.32 3.12
N LEU A 175 -35.18 9.97 4.27
CA LEU A 175 -34.27 11.11 4.38
C LEU A 175 -32.81 10.72 4.06
N LEU A 176 -32.33 9.61 4.59
CA LEU A 176 -31.00 9.09 4.32
C LEU A 176 -30.81 8.75 2.84
N ASP A 177 -31.82 8.17 2.21
CA ASP A 177 -31.79 7.87 0.77
C ASP A 177 -31.70 9.14 -0.08
N VAL A 178 -32.50 10.14 0.21
CA VAL A 178 -32.45 11.44 -0.46
C VAL A 178 -31.08 12.08 -0.27
N GLN A 179 -30.57 12.10 0.95
CA GLN A 179 -29.26 12.67 1.26
C GLN A 179 -28.13 11.97 0.50
N CYS A 180 -28.15 10.63 0.44
CA CYS A 180 -27.17 9.88 -0.33
C CYS A 180 -27.22 10.17 -1.83
N ARG A 181 -28.43 10.34 -2.41
CA ARG A 181 -28.60 10.71 -3.81
C ARG A 181 -28.08 12.12 -4.09
N VAL A 182 -28.38 13.06 -3.23
CA VAL A 182 -27.89 14.45 -3.35
C VAL A 182 -26.37 14.47 -3.32
N PHE A 183 -25.72 13.81 -2.34
CA PHE A 183 -24.26 13.74 -2.30
C PHE A 183 -23.65 13.06 -3.54
N GLY A 184 -24.30 12.03 -4.07
CA GLY A 184 -23.88 11.36 -5.30
C GLY A 184 -23.89 12.33 -6.50
N LEU A 185 -24.95 13.13 -6.63
CA LEU A 185 -25.10 14.11 -7.69
C LEU A 185 -24.09 15.26 -7.56
N VAL A 186 -23.90 15.80 -6.36
CA VAL A 186 -22.91 16.86 -6.10
C VAL A 186 -21.50 16.41 -6.51
N ARG A 187 -21.09 15.20 -6.11
CA ARG A 187 -19.79 14.62 -6.52
C ARG A 187 -19.67 14.43 -8.03
N SER A 188 -20.76 14.09 -8.70
CA SER A 188 -20.75 13.94 -10.17
C SER A 188 -20.55 15.29 -10.85
N ILE A 189 -21.20 16.35 -10.35
CA ILE A 189 -21.03 17.71 -10.83
C ILE A 189 -19.58 18.18 -10.61
N GLU A 190 -19.03 18.02 -9.42
CA GLU A 190 -17.64 18.39 -9.11
C GLU A 190 -16.60 17.69 -9.99
N ARG A 191 -16.89 16.44 -10.43
CA ARG A 191 -16.03 15.73 -11.38
C ARG A 191 -16.12 16.31 -12.78
N LEU A 192 -17.33 16.64 -13.24
CA LEU A 192 -17.55 17.24 -14.55
C LEU A 192 -16.90 18.62 -14.63
N ASP A 193 -17.01 19.43 -13.59
CA ASP A 193 -16.34 20.74 -13.52
C ASP A 193 -14.81 20.60 -13.62
N LYS A 194 -14.21 19.67 -12.86
CA LYS A 194 -12.76 19.39 -12.93
C LYS A 194 -12.29 18.85 -14.30
N ASP A 195 -13.17 18.18 -15.02
CA ASP A 195 -12.85 17.70 -16.37
C ASP A 195 -13.02 18.79 -17.42
N LEU A 196 -13.93 19.73 -17.21
CA LEU A 196 -14.07 20.95 -18.04
C LEU A 196 -12.89 21.92 -17.88
N ASP A 197 -12.34 22.06 -16.68
CA ASP A 197 -11.17 22.90 -16.41
C ASP A 197 -9.86 22.36 -17.04
N LYS A 198 -9.87 21.13 -17.56
CA LYS A 198 -8.72 20.49 -18.23
C LYS A 198 -8.74 20.60 -19.76
N VAL A 199 -9.79 21.15 -20.35
CA VAL A 199 -9.97 21.38 -21.79
C VAL A 199 -9.61 22.81 -22.14
#